data_3061153c5b263a3f7080dd151ae24ae0
#
_entry.id   3061153c5b263a3f7080dd151ae24ae0
#
_cell.length_a   1.000
_cell.length_b   1.000
_cell.length_c   1.000
_cell.angle_alpha   90.00
_cell.angle_beta   90.00
_cell.angle_gamma   90.00
#
_symmetry.space_group_name_H-M   'P 1'
#
loop_
_entity.id
_entity.type
_entity.pdbx_description
1 polymer ?
#
loop_
_entity_poly.entity_id
_entity_poly.type
_entity_poly.pdbx_seq_one_letter_code
_entity_poly.pdbx_strand_id
1 'polypeptide(L)'
;YDVNSLLKLRYATDPEANTLFQWEGSIFVFIPGEAPKKLFQCVGMNVSKAKIEENKLKVSGKELTYYLDPTTGQKLSTWDNPWTGEKGLPVMHIANDPVQMALPSFVPLTARHNKYSNTTSVVVELPLFYPNPLATEDHKFDAYDANAMYEAGEFFTFKCNTAEFDDSKTIDHVEVNWTRISKFPPFMKMGDKQGYVLFHCTGYKLPQGSTADDLEPLLAKEISERLPSYAVADDYNPDKENVTSLTYFRDHFETYKNDPSTTWPPAE
;
A
#
# COMPACT_ATOMS: atom_id res chain seq x y z
N TYR A 1 16.72 -16.20 7.13
CA TYR A 1 16.53 -16.53 5.71
C TYR A 1 17.27 -15.52 4.84
N ASP A 2 17.74 -15.96 3.70
CA ASP A 2 18.39 -15.08 2.74
C ASP A 2 17.39 -14.29 1.88
N VAL A 3 17.88 -13.37 1.11
CA VAL A 3 17.07 -12.53 0.23
C VAL A 3 16.36 -13.32 -0.87
N ASN A 4 16.86 -14.52 -1.23
CA ASN A 4 16.22 -15.39 -2.22
C ASN A 4 14.88 -15.93 -1.70
N SER A 5 14.75 -16.19 -0.39
CA SER A 5 13.48 -16.61 0.21
C SER A 5 12.43 -15.51 0.09
N LEU A 6 12.81 -14.25 0.29
CA LEU A 6 11.90 -13.10 0.09
C LEU A 6 11.58 -12.91 -1.39
N LEU A 7 12.58 -13.06 -2.28
CA LEU A 7 12.39 -12.95 -3.73
C LEU A 7 11.31 -13.92 -4.22
N LYS A 8 11.44 -15.20 -3.92
CA LYS A 8 10.47 -16.21 -4.40
C LYS A 8 9.10 -16.11 -3.73
N LEU A 9 9.04 -15.61 -2.48
CA LEU A 9 7.78 -15.44 -1.74
C LEU A 9 6.99 -14.23 -2.25
N ARG A 10 7.66 -13.09 -2.37
CA ARG A 10 7.00 -11.78 -2.61
C ARG A 10 7.04 -11.36 -4.08
N TYR A 11 8.00 -11.87 -4.85
CA TYR A 11 8.27 -11.44 -6.22
C TYR A 11 8.37 -12.63 -7.16
N ALA A 12 8.74 -12.38 -8.42
CA ALA A 12 9.15 -13.39 -9.38
C ALA A 12 10.67 -13.55 -9.37
N THR A 13 11.14 -14.76 -9.61
CA THR A 13 12.59 -15.04 -9.75
C THR A 13 13.13 -14.65 -11.13
N ASP A 14 12.25 -14.50 -12.13
CA ASP A 14 12.57 -13.88 -13.41
C ASP A 14 12.57 -12.35 -13.23
N PRO A 15 13.70 -11.66 -13.43
CA PRO A 15 13.81 -10.22 -13.22
C PRO A 15 12.99 -9.38 -14.19
N GLU A 16 12.59 -9.95 -15.34
CA GLU A 16 11.75 -9.28 -16.33
C GLU A 16 10.25 -9.46 -16.08
N ALA A 17 9.89 -10.42 -15.23
CA ALA A 17 8.50 -10.69 -14.92
C ALA A 17 7.91 -9.73 -13.90
N ASN A 18 6.69 -9.26 -14.16
CA ASN A 18 5.90 -8.56 -13.16
C ASN A 18 5.28 -9.54 -12.17
N THR A 19 5.22 -9.13 -10.92
CA THR A 19 4.45 -9.80 -9.88
C THR A 19 3.31 -8.90 -9.45
N LEU A 20 2.11 -9.46 -9.39
CA LEU A 20 0.92 -8.78 -8.93
C LEU A 20 0.49 -9.34 -7.58
N PHE A 21 0.24 -8.45 -6.64
CA PHE A 21 -0.48 -8.72 -5.41
C PHE A 21 -1.74 -7.87 -5.38
N GLN A 22 -2.82 -8.43 -4.84
CA GLN A 22 -4.01 -7.65 -4.50
C GLN A 22 -4.44 -7.95 -3.07
N TRP A 23 -5.15 -6.99 -2.49
CA TRP A 23 -5.72 -7.09 -1.14
C TRP A 23 -7.05 -6.36 -1.06
N GLU A 24 -7.82 -6.76 -0.09
CA GLU A 24 -9.05 -6.09 0.32
C GLU A 24 -9.17 -6.12 1.83
N GLY A 25 -9.93 -5.20 2.38
CA GLY A 25 -10.12 -5.16 3.82
C GLY A 25 -10.93 -4.00 4.32
N SER A 26 -10.77 -3.76 5.60
CA SER A 26 -11.48 -2.71 6.34
C SER A 26 -10.50 -1.73 6.95
N ILE A 27 -10.92 -0.47 7.01
CA ILE A 27 -10.18 0.60 7.65
C ILE A 27 -10.99 1.08 8.85
N PHE A 28 -10.40 0.93 10.03
CA PHE A 28 -10.97 1.39 11.28
C PHE A 28 -10.31 2.69 11.71
N VAL A 29 -11.05 3.53 12.40
CA VAL A 29 -10.53 4.73 13.06
C VAL A 29 -10.58 4.55 14.57
N PHE A 30 -9.51 4.99 15.21
CA PHE A 30 -9.36 5.00 16.66
C PHE A 30 -9.11 6.44 17.11
N ILE A 31 -10.07 7.00 17.79
CA ILE A 31 -10.00 8.34 18.38
C ILE A 31 -10.02 8.18 19.90
N PRO A 32 -9.10 8.78 20.67
CA PRO A 32 -9.10 8.71 22.13
C PRO A 32 -10.46 9.13 22.70
N GLY A 33 -11.01 8.27 23.56
CA GLY A 33 -12.31 8.51 24.18
C GLY A 33 -13.54 8.14 23.36
N GLU A 34 -13.38 7.64 22.13
CA GLU A 34 -14.46 7.16 21.27
C GLU A 34 -14.37 5.64 21.03
N ALA A 35 -15.50 5.01 20.79
CA ALA A 35 -15.50 3.62 20.35
C ALA A 35 -14.88 3.53 18.94
N PRO A 36 -14.01 2.55 18.68
CA PRO A 36 -13.48 2.33 17.33
C PRO A 36 -14.60 2.11 16.31
N LYS A 37 -14.44 2.68 15.12
CA LYS A 37 -15.45 2.61 14.05
C LYS A 37 -14.81 2.12 12.76
N LYS A 38 -15.50 1.26 12.02
CA LYS A 38 -15.19 0.97 10.63
C LYS A 38 -15.53 2.21 9.80
N LEU A 39 -14.53 2.79 9.18
CA LEU A 39 -14.67 4.04 8.45
C LEU A 39 -14.79 3.82 6.94
N PHE A 40 -13.99 2.89 6.42
CA PHE A 40 -13.97 2.53 5.01
C PHE A 40 -13.82 1.01 4.83
N GLN A 41 -14.15 0.54 3.66
CA GLN A 41 -13.53 -0.63 3.06
C GLN A 41 -12.38 -0.16 2.16
N CYS A 42 -11.53 -1.07 1.73
CA CYS A 42 -10.50 -0.78 0.75
C CYS A 42 -10.22 -1.99 -0.14
N VAL A 43 -9.76 -1.70 -1.33
CA VAL A 43 -9.20 -2.66 -2.28
C VAL A 43 -7.94 -2.06 -2.88
N GLY A 44 -6.90 -2.86 -3.03
CA GLY A 44 -5.64 -2.36 -3.54
C GLY A 44 -4.83 -3.42 -4.27
N MET A 45 -3.82 -2.95 -4.97
CA MET A 45 -2.88 -3.78 -5.70
C MET A 45 -1.47 -3.22 -5.65
N ASN A 46 -0.51 -4.09 -5.87
CA ASN A 46 0.88 -3.76 -6.16
C ASN A 46 1.33 -4.55 -7.38
N VAL A 47 1.93 -3.87 -8.33
CA VAL A 47 2.71 -4.49 -9.40
C VAL A 47 4.19 -4.21 -9.15
N SER A 48 5.04 -5.22 -9.25
CA SER A 48 6.45 -5.07 -8.96
C SER A 48 7.33 -5.96 -9.81
N LYS A 49 8.58 -5.50 -10.00
CA LYS A 49 9.72 -6.26 -10.50
C LYS A 49 10.80 -6.30 -9.44
N ALA A 50 11.55 -7.40 -9.41
CA ALA A 50 12.65 -7.53 -8.47
C ALA A 50 13.81 -8.31 -9.08
N LYS A 51 15.03 -7.90 -8.76
CA LYS A 51 16.24 -8.61 -9.18
C LYS A 51 17.29 -8.57 -8.07
N ILE A 52 18.11 -9.61 -8.01
CA ILE A 52 19.31 -9.60 -7.17
C ILE A 52 20.48 -9.11 -8.02
N GLU A 53 21.05 -7.99 -7.62
CA GLU A 53 22.18 -7.36 -8.28
C GLU A 53 23.10 -6.77 -7.22
N GLU A 54 24.43 -6.95 -7.38
CA GLU A 54 25.44 -6.47 -6.42
C GLU A 54 25.16 -6.94 -4.97
N ASN A 55 24.68 -8.16 -4.80
CA ASN A 55 24.29 -8.74 -3.51
C ASN A 55 23.17 -7.95 -2.80
N LYS A 56 22.32 -7.25 -3.55
CA LYS A 56 21.14 -6.57 -3.04
C LYS A 56 19.91 -7.03 -3.79
N LEU A 57 18.79 -7.13 -3.10
CA LEU A 57 17.48 -7.27 -3.74
C LEU A 57 16.98 -5.87 -4.10
N LYS A 58 17.03 -5.53 -5.38
CA LYS A 58 16.51 -4.28 -5.93
C LYS A 58 15.08 -4.51 -6.39
N VAL A 59 14.15 -3.73 -5.88
CA VAL A 59 12.72 -3.83 -6.17
C VAL A 59 12.21 -2.49 -6.67
N SER A 60 11.39 -2.53 -7.70
CA SER A 60 10.59 -1.40 -8.16
C SER A 60 9.13 -1.82 -8.31
N GLY A 61 8.21 -0.99 -7.90
CA GLY A 61 6.79 -1.27 -7.96
C GLY A 61 5.93 -0.02 -8.00
N LYS A 62 4.65 -0.26 -8.18
CA LYS A 62 3.58 0.76 -8.16
C LYS A 62 2.42 0.22 -7.32
N GLU A 63 1.73 1.11 -6.63
CA GLU A 63 0.65 0.76 -5.73
C GLU A 63 -0.59 1.61 -5.97
N LEU A 64 -1.74 0.95 -5.99
CA LEU A 64 -3.05 1.59 -5.95
C LEU A 64 -3.83 1.04 -4.77
N THR A 65 -4.51 1.92 -4.02
CA THR A 65 -5.52 1.52 -3.03
C THR A 65 -6.68 2.49 -3.07
N TYR A 66 -7.87 1.96 -3.25
CA TYR A 66 -9.11 2.71 -3.26
C TYR A 66 -9.84 2.60 -1.93
N TYR A 67 -10.26 3.75 -1.40
CA TYR A 67 -11.18 3.84 -0.27
C TYR A 67 -12.61 3.64 -0.76
N LEU A 68 -13.33 2.72 -0.13
CA LEU A 68 -14.68 2.34 -0.51
C LEU A 68 -15.66 2.67 0.61
N ASP A 69 -16.89 2.95 0.25
CA ASP A 69 -17.98 3.10 1.21
C ASP A 69 -18.13 1.79 2.03
N PRO A 70 -18.16 1.89 3.37
CA PRO A 70 -18.17 0.70 4.24
C PRO A 70 -19.44 -0.13 4.16
N THR A 71 -20.53 0.42 3.60
CA THR A 71 -21.83 -0.24 3.48
C THR A 71 -22.08 -0.78 2.07
N THR A 72 -21.79 0.06 1.04
CA THR A 72 -22.10 -0.30 -0.36
C THR A 72 -20.92 -0.92 -1.08
N GLY A 73 -19.68 -0.75 -0.59
CA GLY A 73 -18.45 -1.18 -1.27
C GLY A 73 -18.11 -0.36 -2.51
N GLN A 74 -18.81 0.73 -2.77
CA GLN A 74 -18.53 1.60 -3.92
C GLN A 74 -17.33 2.51 -3.66
N LYS A 75 -16.56 2.78 -4.71
CA LYS A 75 -15.44 3.73 -4.66
C LYS A 75 -15.93 5.11 -4.25
N LEU A 76 -15.32 5.68 -3.22
CA LEU A 76 -15.65 7.02 -2.73
C LEU A 76 -15.06 8.09 -3.65
N SER A 77 -15.85 9.09 -4.02
CA SER A 77 -15.36 10.32 -4.64
C SER A 77 -15.17 11.43 -3.61
N THR A 78 -16.06 11.48 -2.62
CA THR A 78 -16.05 12.46 -1.52
C THR A 78 -16.32 11.78 -0.18
N TRP A 79 -15.96 12.45 0.89
CA TRP A 79 -16.22 12.01 2.25
C TRP A 79 -16.59 13.18 3.15
N ASP A 80 -17.50 12.94 4.10
CA ASP A 80 -17.90 13.90 5.10
C ASP A 80 -17.16 13.64 6.40
N ASN A 81 -16.45 14.63 6.93
CA ASN A 81 -15.71 14.52 8.18
C ASN A 81 -16.65 14.73 9.38
N PRO A 82 -16.95 13.70 10.17
CA PRO A 82 -17.87 13.83 11.30
C PRO A 82 -17.25 14.57 12.50
N TRP A 83 -15.93 14.75 12.55
CA TRP A 83 -15.23 15.40 13.67
C TRP A 83 -15.06 16.90 13.46
N THR A 84 -14.87 17.35 12.22
CA THR A 84 -14.75 18.77 11.88
C THR A 84 -16.06 19.36 11.34
N GLY A 85 -16.98 18.51 10.92
CA GLY A 85 -18.24 18.93 10.30
C GLY A 85 -18.10 19.31 8.82
N GLU A 86 -16.91 19.25 8.24
CA GLU A 86 -16.71 19.54 6.82
C GLU A 86 -17.33 18.47 5.93
N LYS A 87 -17.95 18.92 4.84
CA LYS A 87 -18.69 18.08 3.90
C LYS A 87 -17.99 18.02 2.54
N GLY A 88 -18.18 16.89 1.87
CA GLY A 88 -17.75 16.74 0.48
C GLY A 88 -16.23 16.84 0.26
N LEU A 89 -15.42 16.46 1.24
CA LEU A 89 -13.96 16.41 1.06
C LEU A 89 -13.61 15.44 -0.06
N PRO A 90 -12.87 15.85 -1.11
CA PRO A 90 -12.45 14.92 -2.15
C PRO A 90 -11.59 13.81 -1.55
N VAL A 91 -11.88 12.56 -1.90
CA VAL A 91 -11.08 11.41 -1.45
C VAL A 91 -9.88 11.25 -2.36
N MET A 92 -8.69 11.44 -1.80
CA MET A 92 -7.44 11.15 -2.51
C MET A 92 -7.04 9.70 -2.23
N HIS A 93 -7.27 8.83 -3.20
CA HIS A 93 -6.87 7.44 -3.14
C HIS A 93 -5.35 7.30 -3.20
N ILE A 94 -4.84 6.16 -2.76
CA ILE A 94 -3.40 5.88 -2.78
C ILE A 94 -2.98 5.53 -4.20
N ALA A 95 -2.01 6.27 -4.75
CA ALA A 95 -1.42 6.06 -6.05
C ALA A 95 0.08 6.36 -5.97
N ASN A 96 0.87 5.36 -5.61
CA ASN A 96 2.30 5.50 -5.38
C ASN A 96 3.07 4.93 -6.58
N ASP A 97 3.81 5.78 -7.27
CA ASP A 97 4.68 5.44 -8.40
C ASP A 97 5.89 6.39 -8.46
N PRO A 98 7.11 5.89 -8.22
CA PRO A 98 7.48 4.52 -7.89
C PRO A 98 7.43 4.21 -6.39
N VAL A 99 7.41 2.92 -6.07
CA VAL A 99 7.73 2.37 -4.75
C VAL A 99 8.93 1.45 -4.90
N GLN A 100 10.09 1.87 -4.44
CA GLN A 100 11.34 1.19 -4.67
C GLN A 100 12.07 0.89 -3.37
N MET A 101 12.83 -0.20 -3.35
CA MET A 101 13.74 -0.52 -2.25
C MET A 101 14.97 -1.28 -2.75
N ALA A 102 16.06 -1.15 -2.00
CA ALA A 102 17.25 -1.98 -2.17
C ALA A 102 17.57 -2.63 -0.82
N LEU A 103 17.31 -3.91 -0.70
CA LEU A 103 17.54 -4.69 0.51
C LEU A 103 18.90 -5.40 0.46
N PRO A 104 19.61 -5.52 1.60
CA PRO A 104 20.86 -6.27 1.65
C PRO A 104 20.64 -7.75 1.37
N SER A 105 21.70 -8.48 1.05
CA SER A 105 21.67 -9.92 0.74
C SER A 105 21.11 -10.81 1.86
N PHE A 106 21.13 -10.32 3.07
CA PHE A 106 20.53 -10.99 4.23
C PHE A 106 19.49 -10.09 4.86
N VAL A 107 18.24 -10.56 4.89
CA VAL A 107 17.12 -9.92 5.59
C VAL A 107 16.71 -10.86 6.73
N PRO A 108 16.67 -10.38 7.98
CA PRO A 108 16.23 -11.19 9.10
C PRO A 108 14.73 -11.45 9.02
N LEU A 109 14.35 -12.52 8.34
CA LEU A 109 12.96 -12.97 8.24
C LEU A 109 12.67 -14.03 9.30
N THR A 110 11.51 -13.91 9.94
CA THR A 110 11.00 -14.94 10.84
C THR A 110 10.03 -15.83 10.07
N ALA A 111 10.42 -17.09 9.85
CA ALA A 111 9.53 -18.10 9.29
C ALA A 111 9.04 -19.06 10.38
N ARG A 112 7.77 -19.41 10.33
CA ARG A 112 7.11 -20.33 11.26
C ARG A 112 6.41 -21.43 10.47
N HIS A 113 6.85 -22.67 10.69
CA HIS A 113 6.22 -23.84 10.07
C HIS A 113 5.07 -24.36 10.94
N ASN A 114 3.92 -24.54 10.32
CA ASN A 114 2.77 -25.17 10.95
C ASN A 114 2.64 -26.61 10.41
N LYS A 115 3.04 -27.57 11.23
CA LYS A 115 3.02 -28.99 10.86
C LYS A 115 1.61 -29.57 10.63
N TYR A 116 0.58 -28.95 11.19
CA TYR A 116 -0.79 -29.44 11.04
C TYR A 116 -1.43 -29.03 9.73
N SER A 117 -1.11 -27.82 9.24
CA SER A 117 -1.61 -27.31 7.95
C SER A 117 -0.60 -27.44 6.83
N ASN A 118 0.61 -27.89 7.12
CA ASN A 118 1.74 -27.94 6.17
C ASN A 118 2.00 -26.61 5.49
N THR A 119 1.94 -25.52 6.27
CA THR A 119 2.15 -24.16 5.78
C THR A 119 3.31 -23.48 6.48
N THR A 120 3.97 -22.59 5.75
CA THR A 120 5.00 -21.69 6.28
C THR A 120 4.48 -20.27 6.26
N SER A 121 4.59 -19.59 7.40
CA SER A 121 4.29 -18.15 7.53
C SER A 121 5.59 -17.38 7.70
N VAL A 122 5.75 -16.32 6.90
CA VAL A 122 6.87 -15.39 7.00
C VAL A 122 6.35 -14.03 7.44
N VAL A 123 6.91 -13.52 8.52
CA VAL A 123 6.51 -12.23 9.13
C VAL A 123 7.49 -11.15 8.75
N VAL A 124 6.96 -10.03 8.28
CA VAL A 124 7.72 -8.80 8.00
C VAL A 124 7.07 -7.65 8.77
N GLU A 125 7.87 -6.94 9.55
CA GLU A 125 7.43 -5.84 10.40
C GLU A 125 8.22 -4.58 10.05
N LEU A 126 7.52 -3.51 9.68
CA LEU A 126 8.12 -2.26 9.22
C LEU A 126 7.63 -1.09 10.10
N PRO A 127 8.35 -0.74 11.16
CA PRO A 127 8.08 0.51 11.87
C PRO A 127 8.56 1.69 11.01
N LEU A 128 7.71 2.71 10.86
CA LEU A 128 8.00 3.91 10.09
C LEU A 128 7.95 5.12 11.03
N PHE A 129 9.05 5.87 11.07
CA PHE A 129 9.16 7.10 11.84
C PHE A 129 10.13 8.06 11.13
N TYR A 130 9.60 9.14 10.57
CA TYR A 130 10.39 10.12 9.82
C TYR A 130 9.72 11.49 9.81
N PRO A 131 10.46 12.58 9.46
CA PRO A 131 9.87 13.91 9.34
C PRO A 131 8.67 13.92 8.38
N ASN A 132 7.56 14.50 8.82
CA ASN A 132 6.35 14.55 8.00
C ASN A 132 6.58 15.46 6.78
N PRO A 133 6.41 14.96 5.54
CA PRO A 133 6.55 15.79 4.33
C PRO A 133 5.58 16.98 4.25
N LEU A 134 4.50 16.95 5.05
CA LEU A 134 3.51 18.03 5.15
C LEU A 134 3.81 19.06 6.25
N ALA A 135 4.81 18.81 7.09
CA ALA A 135 5.27 19.78 8.10
C ALA A 135 6.18 20.82 7.45
N THR A 136 5.59 21.84 6.84
CA THR A 136 6.29 22.91 6.14
C THR A 136 6.35 24.19 6.98
N GLU A 137 7.36 25.04 6.74
CA GLU A 137 7.54 26.30 7.51
C GLU A 137 6.36 27.28 7.34
N ASP A 138 5.67 27.24 6.19
CA ASP A 138 4.53 28.08 5.91
C ASP A 138 3.20 27.54 6.45
N HIS A 139 3.24 26.37 7.11
CA HIS A 139 2.08 25.76 7.77
C HIS A 139 0.84 25.52 6.87
N LYS A 140 1.04 25.48 5.55
CA LYS A 140 -0.09 25.41 4.60
C LYS A 140 -0.88 24.10 4.65
N PHE A 141 -0.29 23.03 5.20
CA PHE A 141 -0.93 21.73 5.32
C PHE A 141 -1.51 21.44 6.70
N ASP A 142 -1.34 22.33 7.69
CA ASP A 142 -1.70 22.05 9.09
C ASP A 142 -3.17 21.66 9.28
N ALA A 143 -4.07 22.17 8.45
CA ALA A 143 -5.48 21.75 8.49
C ALA A 143 -5.69 20.28 8.10
N TYR A 144 -4.76 19.72 7.34
CA TYR A 144 -4.81 18.34 6.84
C TYR A 144 -4.01 17.38 7.71
N ASP A 145 -2.81 17.78 8.09
CA ASP A 145 -1.93 17.06 9.01
C ASP A 145 -0.94 18.04 9.64
N ALA A 146 -1.11 18.31 10.94
CA ALA A 146 -0.26 19.23 11.70
C ALA A 146 0.85 18.51 12.48
N ASN A 147 1.05 17.21 12.27
CA ASN A 147 2.09 16.46 12.99
C ASN A 147 3.48 16.76 12.40
N ALA A 148 4.47 17.01 13.25
CA ALA A 148 5.85 17.22 12.81
C ALA A 148 6.52 15.94 12.29
N MET A 149 6.16 14.80 12.87
CA MET A 149 6.68 13.49 12.50
C MET A 149 5.55 12.60 11.95
N TYR A 150 5.88 11.84 10.93
CA TYR A 150 5.04 10.75 10.48
C TYR A 150 5.41 9.48 11.22
N GLU A 151 4.42 8.80 11.75
CA GLU A 151 4.57 7.52 12.42
C GLU A 151 3.54 6.53 11.91
N ALA A 152 4.02 5.34 11.58
CA ALA A 152 3.19 4.23 11.12
C ALA A 152 3.88 2.89 11.42
N GLY A 153 3.11 1.81 11.33
CA GLY A 153 3.62 0.46 11.37
C GLY A 153 2.92 -0.39 10.31
N GLU A 154 3.68 -1.18 9.58
CA GLU A 154 3.16 -2.15 8.62
C GLU A 154 3.58 -3.56 9.03
N PHE A 155 2.63 -4.45 9.10
CA PHE A 155 2.78 -5.81 9.59
C PHE A 155 2.24 -6.77 8.53
N PHE A 156 3.14 -7.52 7.93
CA PHE A 156 2.81 -8.51 6.90
C PHE A 156 3.02 -9.91 7.44
N THR A 157 2.07 -10.78 7.16
CA THR A 157 2.24 -12.22 7.32
C THR A 157 1.97 -12.88 5.98
N PHE A 158 3.04 -13.27 5.30
CA PHE A 158 2.96 -14.05 4.07
C PHE A 158 2.86 -15.53 4.42
N LYS A 159 1.96 -16.26 3.77
CA LYS A 159 1.72 -17.67 4.03
C LYS A 159 1.70 -18.45 2.72
N CYS A 160 2.41 -19.56 2.69
CA CYS A 160 2.48 -20.47 1.55
C CYS A 160 2.59 -21.93 2.00
N ASN A 161 2.57 -22.86 1.05
CA ASN A 161 2.84 -24.26 1.32
C ASN A 161 4.31 -24.44 1.73
N THR A 162 4.56 -25.27 2.75
CA THR A 162 5.92 -25.52 3.26
C THR A 162 6.83 -26.14 2.20
N ALA A 163 6.33 -27.11 1.44
CA ALA A 163 7.15 -27.73 0.39
C ALA A 163 7.52 -26.75 -0.72
N GLU A 164 6.59 -25.87 -1.12
CA GLU A 164 6.91 -24.82 -2.09
C GLU A 164 7.95 -23.83 -1.53
N PHE A 165 7.83 -23.47 -0.25
CA PHE A 165 8.80 -22.59 0.39
C PHE A 165 10.21 -23.18 0.44
N ASP A 166 10.34 -24.46 0.75
CA ASP A 166 11.64 -25.13 0.90
C ASP A 166 12.26 -25.51 -0.45
N ASP A 167 11.48 -26.07 -1.37
CA ASP A 167 12.00 -26.78 -2.55
C ASP A 167 11.79 -26.00 -3.88
N SER A 168 10.79 -25.12 -3.97
CA SER A 168 10.47 -24.45 -5.22
C SER A 168 11.35 -23.23 -5.51
N LYS A 169 11.64 -22.99 -6.79
CA LYS A 169 12.28 -21.75 -7.25
C LYS A 169 11.32 -20.56 -7.23
N THR A 170 10.03 -20.82 -7.48
CA THR A 170 8.94 -19.82 -7.44
C THR A 170 7.83 -20.35 -6.55
N ILE A 171 7.10 -19.44 -5.92
CA ILE A 171 5.92 -19.75 -5.12
C ILE A 171 4.74 -18.97 -5.72
N ASP A 172 3.78 -19.69 -6.29
CA ASP A 172 2.62 -19.05 -6.96
C ASP A 172 1.44 -18.81 -6.00
N HIS A 173 1.32 -19.60 -4.94
CA HIS A 173 0.22 -19.50 -3.99
C HIS A 173 0.70 -18.89 -2.68
N VAL A 174 0.69 -17.58 -2.60
CA VAL A 174 1.04 -16.82 -1.39
C VAL A 174 -0.16 -16.00 -0.96
N GLU A 175 -0.65 -16.28 0.25
CA GLU A 175 -1.61 -15.42 0.94
C GLU A 175 -0.87 -14.35 1.75
N VAL A 176 -1.44 -13.18 1.91
CA VAL A 176 -0.92 -12.13 2.78
C VAL A 176 -2.00 -11.59 3.71
N ASN A 177 -1.67 -11.49 4.99
CA ASN A 177 -2.39 -10.63 5.91
C ASN A 177 -1.56 -9.37 6.10
N TRP A 178 -2.17 -8.22 5.87
CA TRP A 178 -1.54 -6.92 6.04
C TRP A 178 -2.34 -6.07 7.02
N THR A 179 -1.65 -5.64 8.05
CA THR A 179 -2.16 -4.67 9.01
C THR A 179 -1.28 -3.44 8.98
N ARG A 180 -1.88 -2.27 8.83
CA ARG A 180 -1.19 -0.98 8.91
C ARG A 180 -1.86 -0.11 9.95
N ILE A 181 -1.06 0.46 10.84
CA ILE A 181 -1.46 1.55 11.73
C ILE A 181 -0.75 2.80 11.24
N SER A 182 -1.47 3.90 11.06
CA SER A 182 -0.88 5.16 10.63
C SER A 182 -1.67 6.36 11.11
N LYS A 183 -1.07 7.53 11.03
CA LYS A 183 -1.81 8.80 11.12
C LYS A 183 -2.89 8.86 10.06
N PHE A 184 -3.82 9.80 10.21
CA PHE A 184 -4.94 9.94 9.28
C PHE A 184 -4.45 10.29 7.86
N PRO A 185 -5.05 9.69 6.81
CA PRO A 185 -4.84 10.18 5.45
C PRO A 185 -5.11 11.68 5.34
N PRO A 186 -4.27 12.45 4.64
CA PRO A 186 -4.41 13.92 4.59
C PRO A 186 -5.78 14.40 4.12
N PHE A 187 -6.42 13.71 3.16
CA PHE A 187 -7.73 14.10 2.67
C PHE A 187 -8.82 14.12 3.75
N MET A 188 -8.63 13.39 4.84
CA MET A 188 -9.57 13.42 5.97
C MET A 188 -9.58 14.76 6.71
N LYS A 189 -8.54 15.59 6.51
CA LYS A 189 -8.44 16.95 7.06
C LYS A 189 -8.63 16.97 8.58
N MET A 190 -7.83 16.15 9.28
CA MET A 190 -7.93 15.95 10.73
C MET A 190 -7.06 16.92 11.54
N GLY A 191 -6.18 17.69 10.89
CA GLY A 191 -5.32 18.68 11.56
C GLY A 191 -4.41 18.05 12.60
N ASP A 192 -4.55 18.53 13.84
CA ASP A 192 -3.82 18.05 15.02
C ASP A 192 -4.58 17.01 15.86
N LYS A 193 -5.73 16.52 15.34
CA LYS A 193 -6.55 15.56 16.08
C LYS A 193 -5.77 14.30 16.41
N GLN A 194 -5.84 13.88 17.65
CA GLN A 194 -5.20 12.67 18.11
C GLN A 194 -5.96 11.42 17.66
N GLY A 195 -5.23 10.40 17.33
CA GLY A 195 -5.76 9.11 16.88
C GLY A 195 -5.01 8.55 15.69
N TYR A 196 -5.54 7.47 15.17
CA TYR A 196 -4.95 6.78 14.01
C TYR A 196 -6.00 5.97 13.25
N VAL A 197 -5.63 5.56 12.04
CA VAL A 197 -6.37 4.57 11.26
C VAL A 197 -5.64 3.23 11.28
N LEU A 198 -6.42 2.16 11.21
CA LEU A 198 -5.93 0.79 11.11
C LEU A 198 -6.50 0.15 9.87
N PHE A 199 -5.64 -0.23 8.95
CA PHE A 199 -5.95 -1.08 7.81
C PHE A 199 -5.82 -2.54 8.25
N HIS A 200 -6.85 -3.33 8.00
CA HIS A 200 -6.86 -4.75 8.27
C HIS A 200 -7.29 -5.47 6.99
N CYS A 201 -6.33 -6.00 6.29
CA CYS A 201 -6.50 -6.52 4.93
C CYS A 201 -5.98 -7.95 4.80
N THR A 202 -6.62 -8.68 3.92
CA THR A 202 -6.13 -9.95 3.40
C THR A 202 -5.92 -9.83 1.89
N GLY A 203 -4.98 -10.58 1.37
CA GLY A 203 -4.70 -10.56 -0.04
C GLY A 203 -3.89 -11.76 -0.47
N TYR A 204 -3.49 -11.76 -1.71
CA TYR A 204 -2.72 -12.84 -2.28
C TYR A 204 -1.89 -12.38 -3.49
N LYS A 205 -0.86 -13.15 -3.76
CA LYS A 205 -0.06 -13.07 -4.97
C LYS A 205 -0.82 -13.72 -6.11
N LEU A 206 -0.95 -13.03 -7.23
CA LEU A 206 -1.51 -13.62 -8.43
C LEU A 206 -0.51 -14.65 -9.01
N PRO A 207 -1.00 -15.72 -9.69
CA PRO A 207 -0.15 -16.68 -10.36
C PRO A 207 0.81 -16.02 -11.34
N GLN A 208 1.98 -16.61 -11.54
CA GLN A 208 2.96 -16.12 -12.51
C GLN A 208 2.34 -16.04 -13.92
N GLY A 209 2.61 -14.93 -14.62
CA GLY A 209 2.03 -14.65 -15.93
C GLY A 209 0.68 -13.95 -15.90
N SER A 210 0.11 -13.69 -14.72
CA SER A 210 -1.09 -12.85 -14.57
C SER A 210 -0.81 -11.42 -15.01
N THR A 211 -1.85 -10.76 -15.49
CA THR A 211 -1.86 -9.37 -15.93
C THR A 211 -2.80 -8.53 -15.08
N ALA A 212 -2.85 -7.23 -15.33
CA ALA A 212 -3.78 -6.35 -14.62
C ALA A 212 -5.26 -6.71 -14.85
N ASP A 213 -5.58 -7.42 -15.94
CA ASP A 213 -6.94 -7.88 -16.22
C ASP A 213 -7.41 -9.02 -15.29
N ASP A 214 -6.46 -9.69 -14.62
CA ASP A 214 -6.74 -10.75 -13.65
C ASP A 214 -6.99 -10.23 -12.23
N LEU A 215 -6.86 -8.93 -12.02
CA LEU A 215 -7.14 -8.28 -10.75
C LEU A 215 -8.65 -8.22 -10.46
N GLU A 216 -8.98 -7.85 -9.22
CA GLU A 216 -10.36 -7.55 -8.82
C GLU A 216 -10.99 -6.52 -9.81
N PRO A 217 -12.29 -6.65 -10.18
CA PRO A 217 -12.89 -5.90 -11.28
C PRO A 217 -12.73 -4.38 -11.22
N LEU A 218 -12.78 -3.77 -10.01
CA LEU A 218 -12.56 -2.33 -9.88
C LEU A 218 -11.12 -1.94 -10.26
N LEU A 219 -10.13 -2.70 -9.78
CA LEU A 219 -8.72 -2.45 -10.08
C LEU A 219 -8.42 -2.65 -11.57
N ALA A 220 -8.87 -3.76 -12.15
CA ALA A 220 -8.69 -4.05 -13.57
C ALA A 220 -9.29 -2.93 -14.44
N LYS A 221 -10.50 -2.47 -14.10
CA LYS A 221 -11.17 -1.38 -14.82
C LYS A 221 -10.42 -0.06 -14.68
N GLU A 222 -10.05 0.34 -13.46
CA GLU A 222 -9.33 1.60 -13.23
C GLU A 222 -7.99 1.64 -13.99
N ILE A 223 -7.27 0.52 -14.00
CA ILE A 223 -6.01 0.41 -14.73
C ILE A 223 -6.24 0.47 -16.24
N SER A 224 -7.16 -0.31 -16.78
CA SER A 224 -7.38 -0.35 -18.23
C SER A 224 -7.95 0.96 -18.79
N GLU A 225 -8.83 1.64 -18.06
CA GLU A 225 -9.53 2.83 -18.55
C GLU A 225 -8.85 4.16 -18.18
N ARG A 226 -8.11 4.20 -17.07
CA ARG A 226 -7.65 5.47 -16.50
C ARG A 226 -6.18 5.53 -16.14
N LEU A 227 -5.56 4.41 -15.76
CA LEU A 227 -4.22 4.38 -15.19
C LEU A 227 -3.36 3.27 -15.83
N PRO A 228 -3.21 3.24 -17.16
CA PRO A 228 -2.54 2.15 -17.86
C PRO A 228 -1.07 1.94 -17.45
N SER A 229 -0.40 2.96 -16.93
CA SER A 229 0.97 2.81 -16.43
C SER A 229 1.08 1.88 -15.21
N TYR A 230 -0.02 1.67 -14.48
CA TYR A 230 -0.06 0.74 -13.33
C TYR A 230 -0.20 -0.74 -13.71
N ALA A 231 -0.31 -1.04 -15.00
CA ALA A 231 -0.34 -2.43 -15.47
C ALA A 231 1.01 -3.14 -15.33
N VAL A 232 2.11 -2.40 -15.34
CA VAL A 232 3.48 -2.94 -15.29
C VAL A 232 4.37 -2.08 -14.39
N ALA A 233 5.33 -2.73 -13.75
CA ALA A 233 6.36 -2.04 -12.98
C ALA A 233 7.50 -1.57 -13.90
N ASP A 234 8.04 -0.40 -13.61
CA ASP A 234 9.29 0.07 -14.21
C ASP A 234 10.48 -0.66 -13.60
N ASP A 235 11.63 -0.56 -14.24
CA ASP A 235 12.88 -1.04 -13.67
C ASP A 235 13.32 -0.17 -12.49
N TYR A 236 14.03 -0.78 -11.54
CA TYR A 236 14.60 -0.06 -10.41
C TYR A 236 15.52 1.08 -10.90
N ASN A 237 15.27 2.29 -10.43
CA ASN A 237 16.06 3.48 -10.74
C ASN A 237 16.40 4.22 -9.44
N PRO A 238 17.67 4.20 -8.98
CA PRO A 238 18.09 4.84 -7.74
C PRO A 238 17.96 6.38 -7.76
N ASP A 239 17.83 6.99 -8.94
CA ASP A 239 17.69 8.43 -9.09
C ASP A 239 16.24 8.91 -8.95
N LYS A 240 15.28 7.98 -8.89
CA LYS A 240 13.88 8.30 -8.64
C LYS A 240 13.55 8.16 -7.15
N GLU A 241 12.99 9.21 -6.57
CA GLU A 241 12.47 9.17 -5.20
C GLU A 241 11.14 8.41 -5.15
N ASN A 242 10.91 7.72 -4.03
CA ASN A 242 9.64 7.06 -3.77
C ASN A 242 8.51 8.06 -3.59
N VAL A 243 7.36 7.75 -4.16
CA VAL A 243 6.11 8.46 -3.91
C VAL A 243 5.37 7.76 -2.77
N THR A 244 4.99 8.55 -1.78
CA THR A 244 4.12 8.13 -0.66
C THR A 244 2.81 8.89 -0.72
N SER A 245 1.80 8.45 0.02
CA SER A 245 0.52 9.19 0.11
C SER A 245 0.72 10.64 0.57
N LEU A 246 1.73 10.91 1.41
CA LEU A 246 2.01 12.26 1.90
C LEU A 246 2.70 13.12 0.83
N THR A 247 3.73 12.60 0.16
CA THR A 247 4.41 13.34 -0.91
C THR A 247 3.49 13.53 -2.10
N TYR A 248 2.67 12.54 -2.44
CA TYR A 248 1.64 12.65 -3.47
C TYR A 248 0.64 13.78 -3.15
N PHE A 249 0.12 13.81 -1.91
CA PHE A 249 -0.77 14.90 -1.47
C PHE A 249 -0.09 16.26 -1.55
N ARG A 250 1.14 16.38 -1.06
CA ARG A 250 1.94 17.62 -1.11
C ARG A 250 2.08 18.14 -2.54
N ASP A 251 2.48 17.25 -3.44
CA ASP A 251 2.83 17.62 -4.82
C ASP A 251 1.60 17.95 -5.68
N HIS A 252 0.41 17.46 -5.30
CA HIS A 252 -0.86 17.71 -5.99
C HIS A 252 -1.79 18.66 -5.21
N PHE A 253 -1.29 19.28 -4.15
CA PHE A 253 -2.13 20.05 -3.22
C PHE A 253 -2.89 21.20 -3.86
N GLU A 254 -2.27 21.95 -4.75
CA GLU A 254 -2.92 23.08 -5.39
C GLU A 254 -4.11 22.65 -6.26
N THR A 255 -3.96 21.56 -7.00
CA THR A 255 -5.09 20.98 -7.75
C THR A 255 -6.15 20.43 -6.80
N TYR A 256 -5.73 19.70 -5.76
CA TYR A 256 -6.66 19.18 -4.75
C TYR A 256 -7.51 20.23 -4.10
N LYS A 257 -6.91 21.39 -3.76
CA LYS A 257 -7.58 22.50 -3.11
C LYS A 257 -8.48 23.29 -4.05
N ASN A 258 -8.05 23.53 -5.29
CA ASN A 258 -8.67 24.48 -6.21
C ASN A 258 -9.62 23.82 -7.20
N ASP A 259 -9.53 22.51 -7.43
CA ASP A 259 -10.41 21.75 -8.33
C ASP A 259 -11.02 20.53 -7.62
N PRO A 260 -12.12 20.74 -6.87
CA PRO A 260 -12.79 19.67 -6.15
C PRO A 260 -13.48 18.64 -7.08
N SER A 261 -13.54 18.91 -8.38
CA SER A 261 -14.08 17.97 -9.38
C SER A 261 -13.07 16.92 -9.84
N THR A 262 -11.78 17.09 -9.52
CA THR A 262 -10.73 16.14 -9.89
C THR A 262 -10.99 14.77 -9.26
N THR A 263 -11.01 13.73 -10.10
CA THR A 263 -11.03 12.35 -9.65
C THR A 263 -9.59 11.89 -9.34
N TRP A 264 -9.36 11.44 -8.14
CA TRP A 264 -8.04 11.01 -7.69
C TRP A 264 -7.85 9.49 -7.78
N PRO A 265 -6.71 8.99 -8.28
CA PRO A 265 -5.74 9.75 -9.08
C PRO A 265 -6.36 10.22 -10.41
N PRO A 266 -5.85 11.29 -11.00
CA PRO A 266 -6.27 11.72 -12.35
C PRO A 266 -5.98 10.64 -13.38
N ALA A 267 -6.78 10.58 -14.44
CA ALA A 267 -6.47 9.74 -15.58
C ALA A 267 -5.19 10.21 -16.29
N GLU A 268 -4.45 9.25 -16.84
CA GLU A 268 -3.25 9.48 -17.64
C GLU A 268 -3.56 9.93 -19.07
#